data_4a189313d24bc09852a1785ef75939e6
#
_entry.id   4a189313d24bc09852a1785ef75939e6
#
_cell.length_a   1.000
_cell.length_b   1.000
_cell.length_c   1.000
_cell.angle_alpha   90.00
_cell.angle_beta   90.00
_cell.angle_gamma   90.00
#
_symmetry.space_group_name_H-M   'P 1'
#
loop_
_entity.id
_entity.type
_entity.pdbx_description
1 polymer ?
#
loop_
_entity_poly.entity_id
_entity_poly.type
_entity_poly.pdbx_seq_one_letter_code
_entity_poly.pdbx_strand_id
1 'polypeptide(L)'
;MVMGIRRTDCRAAAIMVIVALLIVASVSACANQPRQHIGGSITYVEAQEFDSLYPPAADFYPNGGIVHNITDRLLFQDPVTLDLYPWIATALPEVNENATEFTFKLRKDVTYSDGSHVNAANVVRNFDLFGLGDEGRRFAPSPALPHYQRAEALDAYTVKFYFSEPTPEFPQAVSMPRAGLLADATLKRTMEGFGPGHATDIVASGPFVVSDERVGEELTLTARDDYNWAPAVREHEGRPAIDSVRLVFNQEDTERVGLVTGRAADIAARIDPSDESQVRQARLNLVAASTRGVNNSLTFRPGHPLLQDKRVRQAIIAGVDRKAIRDDLFTDSYPLATSILAEQAPGYKKQKPYKHDAARANTLLDQAGWVRNPDDGIREKNGQRLSLNVNDALPLPRSKEVVAMLQEQLKDIGVEINFYPGDFADQVEAVKDPNKIQLFHSMSDGTLYQQFSTSRIDAAHNTHSDGSLLDPQLEELLAPQTVEQAQDYLTEQAYVLPLVEQPVVYGLRTHVHGFDTDPTGLPSFYQVSRLGR
;
A
#
# COMPACT_ATOMS: atom_id res chain seq x y z
N MET A 1 81.92 -34.13 13.45
CA MET A 1 81.47 -33.15 12.47
C MET A 1 79.96 -33.40 12.29
N VAL A 2 79.12 -32.71 13.10
CA VAL A 2 77.70 -32.94 13.14
C VAL A 2 77.04 -31.73 12.47
N MET A 3 76.29 -32.01 11.40
CA MET A 3 75.68 -31.03 10.53
C MET A 3 74.31 -30.66 11.10
N GLY A 4 74.16 -29.41 11.62
CA GLY A 4 72.93 -28.91 12.17
C GLY A 4 71.94 -28.49 11.09
N ILE A 5 70.87 -29.22 10.96
CA ILE A 5 69.71 -28.85 10.08
C ILE A 5 68.96 -27.71 10.70
N ARG A 6 68.86 -26.57 10.01
CA ARG A 6 68.15 -25.35 10.46
C ARG A 6 66.66 -25.58 10.49
N ARG A 7 66.07 -25.38 11.65
CA ARG A 7 64.60 -25.43 11.93
C ARG A 7 63.75 -24.31 11.26
N THR A 8 64.34 -23.48 10.39
CA THR A 8 63.67 -22.32 9.76
C THR A 8 62.88 -22.68 8.49
N ASP A 9 63.26 -23.77 7.77
CA ASP A 9 62.64 -24.08 6.48
C ASP A 9 61.29 -24.80 6.58
N CYS A 10 61.02 -25.51 7.68
CA CYS A 10 59.72 -26.19 7.90
C CYS A 10 58.57 -25.22 8.24
N ARG A 11 58.86 -24.05 8.82
CA ARG A 11 57.79 -23.05 9.13
C ARG A 11 57.37 -22.27 7.88
N ALA A 12 58.26 -21.96 6.98
CA ALA A 12 57.93 -21.29 5.72
C ALA A 12 57.14 -22.20 4.78
N ALA A 13 57.46 -23.49 4.70
CA ALA A 13 56.71 -24.46 3.90
C ALA A 13 55.29 -24.69 4.46
N ALA A 14 55.14 -24.76 5.79
CA ALA A 14 53.81 -24.92 6.42
C ALA A 14 52.90 -23.68 6.22
N ILE A 15 53.46 -22.46 6.26
CA ILE A 15 52.71 -21.22 6.02
C ILE A 15 52.27 -21.11 4.55
N MET A 16 53.14 -21.49 3.59
CA MET A 16 52.77 -21.51 2.16
C MET A 16 51.66 -22.53 1.85
N VAL A 17 51.66 -23.70 2.47
CA VAL A 17 50.61 -24.71 2.28
C VAL A 17 49.27 -24.22 2.88
N ILE A 18 49.28 -23.55 4.04
CA ILE A 18 48.06 -22.98 4.65
C ILE A 18 47.50 -21.83 3.82
N VAL A 19 48.34 -20.95 3.29
CA VAL A 19 47.92 -19.85 2.39
C VAL A 19 47.39 -20.40 1.06
N ALA A 20 48.01 -21.45 0.49
CA ALA A 20 47.50 -22.11 -0.71
C ALA A 20 46.13 -22.80 -0.47
N LEU A 21 45.96 -23.46 0.68
CA LEU A 21 44.67 -24.06 1.09
C LEU A 21 43.58 -23.02 1.34
N LEU A 22 43.89 -21.86 1.90
CA LEU A 22 42.94 -20.75 2.09
C LEU A 22 42.55 -20.08 0.77
N ILE A 23 43.47 -19.98 -0.20
CA ILE A 23 43.18 -19.46 -1.54
C ILE A 23 42.32 -20.47 -2.33
N VAL A 24 42.57 -21.78 -2.24
CA VAL A 24 41.71 -22.80 -2.87
C VAL A 24 40.33 -22.86 -2.22
N ALA A 25 40.20 -22.68 -0.90
CA ALA A 25 38.93 -22.62 -0.21
C ALA A 25 38.12 -21.35 -0.59
N SER A 26 38.78 -20.19 -0.78
CA SER A 26 38.11 -18.96 -1.22
C SER A 26 37.67 -19.02 -2.69
N VAL A 27 38.41 -19.69 -3.57
CA VAL A 27 38.02 -19.90 -4.98
C VAL A 27 36.87 -20.93 -5.07
N SER A 28 36.85 -21.96 -4.21
CA SER A 28 35.74 -22.93 -4.17
C SER A 28 34.45 -22.37 -3.56
N ALA A 29 34.53 -21.37 -2.68
CA ALA A 29 33.35 -20.69 -2.11
C ALA A 29 32.67 -19.78 -3.15
N CYS A 30 33.41 -19.23 -4.12
CA CYS A 30 32.82 -18.46 -5.23
C CYS A 30 32.19 -19.34 -6.32
N ALA A 31 32.48 -20.66 -6.36
CA ALA A 31 32.04 -21.56 -7.43
C ALA A 31 30.62 -22.13 -7.20
N ASN A 32 30.00 -21.91 -6.06
CA ASN A 32 28.69 -22.48 -5.71
C ASN A 32 27.60 -21.44 -5.42
N GLN A 33 27.76 -20.18 -5.83
CA GLN A 33 26.60 -19.31 -5.90
C GLN A 33 25.76 -19.73 -7.11
N PRO A 34 24.46 -20.04 -6.92
CA PRO A 34 23.59 -20.32 -8.05
C PRO A 34 23.64 -19.12 -8.99
N ARG A 35 24.00 -19.34 -10.23
CA ARG A 35 24.07 -18.28 -11.24
C ARG A 35 22.65 -17.75 -11.43
N GLN A 36 22.46 -16.47 -11.20
CA GLN A 36 21.24 -15.77 -11.51
C GLN A 36 20.97 -15.93 -13.01
N HIS A 37 19.85 -16.55 -13.36
CA HIS A 37 19.49 -16.73 -14.76
C HIS A 37 18.95 -15.39 -15.26
N ILE A 38 19.66 -14.76 -16.17
CA ILE A 38 19.19 -13.57 -16.88
C ILE A 38 18.32 -14.05 -18.04
N GLY A 39 17.08 -13.56 -18.09
CA GLY A 39 16.09 -13.93 -19.10
C GLY A 39 14.99 -14.86 -18.59
N GLY A 40 14.08 -15.24 -19.48
CA GLY A 40 12.90 -16.06 -19.21
C GLY A 40 11.69 -15.26 -18.72
N SER A 41 10.59 -15.97 -18.49
CA SER A 41 9.31 -15.39 -18.06
C SER A 41 8.91 -15.87 -16.69
N ILE A 42 8.14 -15.05 -15.97
CA ILE A 42 7.37 -15.46 -14.80
C ILE A 42 5.87 -15.27 -15.07
N THR A 43 5.06 -16.10 -14.43
CA THR A 43 3.61 -15.94 -14.40
C THR A 43 3.20 -15.44 -13.04
N TYR A 44 2.57 -14.28 -13.03
CA TYR A 44 1.99 -13.63 -11.84
C TYR A 44 0.47 -13.69 -11.93
N VAL A 45 -0.20 -14.10 -10.86
CA VAL A 45 -1.66 -14.18 -10.79
C VAL A 45 -2.18 -13.08 -9.89
N GLU A 46 -2.98 -12.19 -10.47
CA GLU A 46 -3.67 -11.10 -9.78
C GLU A 46 -5.14 -11.45 -9.54
N ALA A 47 -5.73 -10.89 -8.49
CA ALA A 47 -7.12 -11.15 -8.12
C ALA A 47 -8.14 -10.54 -9.10
N GLN A 48 -7.82 -9.44 -9.73
CA GLN A 48 -8.73 -8.69 -10.61
C GLN A 48 -7.98 -8.11 -11.80
N GLU A 49 -8.72 -7.93 -12.91
CA GLU A 49 -8.24 -7.12 -14.02
C GLU A 49 -8.17 -5.63 -13.62
N PHE A 50 -7.26 -4.90 -14.22
CA PHE A 50 -7.21 -3.45 -14.07
C PHE A 50 -8.43 -2.79 -14.74
N ASP A 51 -8.80 -1.60 -14.27
CA ASP A 51 -9.83 -0.77 -14.89
C ASP A 51 -9.24 0.46 -15.62
N SER A 52 -8.05 0.91 -15.20
CA SER A 52 -7.35 2.02 -15.84
C SER A 52 -5.83 1.98 -15.59
N LEU A 53 -5.05 2.19 -16.64
CA LEU A 53 -3.59 2.41 -16.54
C LEU A 53 -3.23 3.92 -16.50
N TYR A 54 -4.20 4.79 -16.24
CA TYR A 54 -3.95 6.21 -15.97
C TYR A 54 -3.27 6.35 -14.58
N PRO A 55 -2.07 6.93 -14.47
CA PRO A 55 -1.33 6.95 -13.22
C PRO A 55 -2.11 7.47 -12.01
N PRO A 56 -2.88 8.58 -12.06
CA PRO A 56 -3.73 8.99 -10.95
C PRO A 56 -4.77 7.97 -10.46
N ALA A 57 -5.10 6.95 -11.26
CA ALA A 57 -5.99 5.85 -10.88
C ALA A 57 -5.24 4.65 -10.26
N ALA A 58 -3.93 4.76 -10.02
CA ALA A 58 -3.09 3.67 -9.52
C ALA A 58 -3.35 3.31 -8.03
N ASP A 59 -4.18 4.08 -7.33
CA ASP A 59 -4.62 3.75 -5.97
C ASP A 59 -5.53 2.50 -5.96
N PHE A 60 -6.24 2.21 -7.05
CA PHE A 60 -6.91 0.93 -7.22
C PHE A 60 -5.85 -0.16 -7.47
N TYR A 61 -5.82 -1.15 -6.60
CA TYR A 61 -4.71 -2.10 -6.48
C TYR A 61 -4.28 -2.77 -7.80
N PRO A 62 -5.18 -3.33 -8.64
CA PRO A 62 -4.77 -3.95 -9.90
C PRO A 62 -4.13 -2.94 -10.88
N ASN A 63 -4.62 -1.71 -10.92
CA ASN A 63 -4.05 -0.63 -11.74
C ASN A 63 -2.63 -0.33 -11.31
N GLY A 64 -2.45 -0.11 -9.99
CA GLY A 64 -1.16 0.25 -9.38
C GLY A 64 -0.08 -0.76 -9.64
N GLY A 65 -0.39 -2.05 -9.55
CA GLY A 65 0.55 -3.14 -9.81
C GLY A 65 1.13 -3.11 -11.22
N ILE A 66 0.33 -2.74 -12.22
CA ILE A 66 0.79 -2.61 -13.62
C ILE A 66 1.50 -1.26 -13.82
N VAL A 67 0.85 -0.15 -13.42
CA VAL A 67 1.40 1.22 -13.56
C VAL A 67 2.77 1.33 -12.91
N HIS A 68 2.97 0.71 -11.73
CA HIS A 68 4.26 0.69 -11.03
C HIS A 68 5.40 0.15 -11.91
N ASN A 69 5.14 -0.83 -12.75
CA ASN A 69 6.15 -1.52 -13.56
C ASN A 69 6.33 -0.92 -14.96
N ILE A 70 5.36 -0.15 -15.48
CA ILE A 70 5.44 0.46 -16.81
C ILE A 70 5.79 1.95 -16.78
N THR A 71 5.80 2.59 -15.60
CA THR A 71 6.12 4.02 -15.46
C THR A 71 7.24 4.26 -14.47
N ASP A 72 8.01 5.34 -14.67
CA ASP A 72 8.93 5.88 -13.68
C ASP A 72 8.40 7.19 -13.10
N ARG A 73 9.01 7.63 -11.99
CA ARG A 73 8.63 8.82 -11.21
C ARG A 73 9.80 9.77 -11.07
N LEU A 74 9.52 11.00 -10.65
CA LEU A 74 10.58 11.97 -10.39
C LEU A 74 11.51 11.50 -9.26
N LEU A 75 10.93 10.92 -8.20
CA LEU A 75 11.66 10.35 -7.06
C LEU A 75 11.29 8.89 -6.88
N PHE A 76 12.20 8.16 -6.23
CA PHE A 76 12.00 6.81 -5.73
C PHE A 76 11.92 6.86 -4.21
N GLN A 77 10.99 6.12 -3.63
CA GLN A 77 10.95 5.91 -2.20
C GLN A 77 11.39 4.49 -1.88
N ASP A 78 12.37 4.37 -0.99
CA ASP A 78 12.79 3.07 -0.48
C ASP A 78 11.65 2.39 0.28
N PRO A 79 11.29 1.15 -0.08
CA PRO A 79 10.17 0.47 0.56
C PRO A 79 10.42 0.07 2.01
N VAL A 80 11.65 0.13 2.52
CA VAL A 80 12.00 -0.25 3.89
C VAL A 80 12.23 0.97 4.78
N THR A 81 13.08 1.90 4.33
CA THR A 81 13.45 3.09 5.12
C THR A 81 12.49 4.25 4.94
N LEU A 82 11.71 4.26 3.84
CA LEU A 82 10.86 5.36 3.37
C LEU A 82 11.63 6.62 2.95
N ASP A 83 12.94 6.54 2.86
CA ASP A 83 13.76 7.64 2.37
C ASP A 83 13.49 7.88 0.87
N LEU A 84 13.53 9.15 0.49
CA LEU A 84 13.38 9.57 -0.89
C LEU A 84 14.74 9.68 -1.58
N TYR A 85 14.81 9.12 -2.78
CA TYR A 85 15.99 9.14 -3.64
C TYR A 85 15.66 9.72 -5.02
N PRO A 86 16.61 10.36 -5.69
CA PRO A 86 16.45 10.76 -7.08
C PRO A 86 16.18 9.56 -8.00
N TRP A 87 15.29 9.75 -9.00
CA TRP A 87 15.04 8.77 -10.06
C TRP A 87 15.14 9.43 -11.44
N ILE A 88 14.02 9.97 -11.98
CA ILE A 88 14.05 10.82 -13.17
C ILE A 88 14.62 12.20 -12.83
N ALA A 89 14.41 12.68 -11.62
CA ALA A 89 15.15 13.83 -11.09
C ALA A 89 16.60 13.45 -10.77
N THR A 90 17.51 14.39 -10.90
CA THR A 90 18.95 14.20 -10.59
C THR A 90 19.28 14.45 -9.11
N ALA A 91 18.37 15.08 -8.36
CA ALA A 91 18.45 15.38 -6.93
C ALA A 91 17.04 15.53 -6.35
N LEU A 92 16.95 15.58 -5.02
CA LEU A 92 15.74 16.04 -4.34
C LEU A 92 15.43 17.49 -4.75
N PRO A 93 14.16 17.94 -4.72
CA PRO A 93 13.79 19.27 -5.18
C PRO A 93 14.38 20.39 -4.32
N GLU A 94 14.64 21.53 -4.95
CA GLU A 94 14.79 22.79 -4.24
C GLU A 94 13.39 23.26 -3.83
N VAL A 95 13.17 23.57 -2.55
CA VAL A 95 11.87 23.92 -1.97
C VAL A 95 11.94 25.32 -1.37
N ASN A 96 10.94 26.18 -1.62
CA ASN A 96 10.84 27.49 -0.97
C ASN A 96 10.44 27.36 0.52
N GLU A 97 10.58 28.42 1.31
CA GLU A 97 10.33 28.42 2.76
C GLU A 97 8.93 27.97 3.15
N ASN A 98 7.93 28.24 2.31
CA ASN A 98 6.52 27.93 2.57
C ASN A 98 6.08 26.59 1.98
N ALA A 99 6.97 25.82 1.36
CA ALA A 99 6.63 24.57 0.67
C ALA A 99 5.47 24.71 -0.36
N THR A 100 5.45 25.83 -1.09
CA THR A 100 4.51 26.12 -2.16
C THR A 100 5.16 26.08 -3.56
N GLU A 101 6.48 26.00 -3.62
CA GLU A 101 7.25 25.92 -4.86
C GLU A 101 8.33 24.86 -4.76
N PHE A 102 8.41 24.01 -5.78
CA PHE A 102 9.36 22.90 -5.87
C PHE A 102 10.05 22.90 -7.22
N THR A 103 11.38 22.90 -7.25
CA THR A 103 12.17 22.87 -8.47
C THR A 103 12.95 21.58 -8.60
N PHE A 104 12.73 20.84 -9.69
CA PHE A 104 13.43 19.60 -10.02
C PHE A 104 14.31 19.77 -11.24
N LYS A 105 15.51 19.20 -11.19
CA LYS A 105 16.41 19.02 -12.34
C LYS A 105 16.28 17.58 -12.85
N LEU A 106 16.09 17.39 -14.14
CA LEU A 106 15.81 16.10 -14.76
C LEU A 106 17.06 15.48 -15.38
N ARG A 107 17.11 14.16 -15.43
CA ARG A 107 18.06 13.40 -16.25
C ARG A 107 17.83 13.67 -17.72
N LYS A 108 18.88 13.47 -18.54
CA LYS A 108 18.85 13.72 -19.99
C LYS A 108 18.81 12.42 -20.81
N ASP A 109 19.03 11.30 -20.19
CA ASP A 109 19.19 9.98 -20.79
C ASP A 109 17.92 9.11 -20.74
N VAL A 110 16.84 9.62 -20.19
CA VAL A 110 15.57 8.88 -20.04
C VAL A 110 14.72 8.98 -21.29
N THR A 111 14.23 7.83 -21.75
CA THR A 111 13.33 7.71 -22.89
C THR A 111 12.01 7.03 -22.52
N TYR A 112 10.99 7.32 -23.27
CA TYR A 112 9.74 6.55 -23.29
C TYR A 112 9.90 5.32 -24.19
N SER A 113 8.95 4.38 -24.11
CA SER A 113 8.98 3.13 -24.88
C SER A 113 8.87 3.33 -26.41
N ASP A 114 8.49 4.52 -26.88
CA ASP A 114 8.50 4.91 -28.29
C ASP A 114 9.81 5.60 -28.73
N GLY A 115 10.79 5.72 -27.83
CA GLY A 115 12.07 6.40 -28.07
C GLY A 115 12.06 7.90 -27.90
N SER A 116 10.91 8.53 -27.62
CA SER A 116 10.85 9.96 -27.30
C SER A 116 11.47 10.24 -25.92
N HIS A 117 12.06 11.44 -25.74
CA HIS A 117 12.76 11.79 -24.49
C HIS A 117 11.86 12.42 -23.45
N VAL A 118 12.10 12.05 -22.18
CA VAL A 118 11.57 12.79 -21.02
C VAL A 118 12.23 14.17 -20.98
N ASN A 119 11.44 15.23 -20.89
CA ASN A 119 11.91 16.60 -20.74
C ASN A 119 10.93 17.41 -19.87
N ALA A 120 11.36 18.60 -19.45
CA ALA A 120 10.57 19.45 -18.56
C ALA A 120 9.18 19.79 -19.13
N ALA A 121 9.07 20.07 -20.42
CA ALA A 121 7.79 20.39 -21.04
C ALA A 121 6.81 19.21 -21.05
N ASN A 122 7.31 17.97 -21.20
CA ASN A 122 6.48 16.78 -21.07
C ASN A 122 6.08 16.54 -19.61
N VAL A 123 6.98 16.71 -18.63
CA VAL A 123 6.65 16.61 -17.20
C VAL A 123 5.56 17.63 -16.85
N VAL A 124 5.64 18.87 -17.31
CA VAL A 124 4.58 19.87 -17.12
C VAL A 124 3.24 19.34 -17.63
N ARG A 125 3.18 18.80 -18.86
CA ARG A 125 1.92 18.25 -19.41
C ARG A 125 1.35 17.07 -18.60
N ASN A 126 2.22 16.20 -18.08
CA ASN A 126 1.78 15.12 -17.18
C ASN A 126 1.10 15.71 -15.93
N PHE A 127 1.80 16.59 -15.22
CA PHE A 127 1.31 17.11 -13.96
C PHE A 127 0.16 18.11 -14.10
N ASP A 128 0.10 18.89 -15.18
CA ASP A 128 -1.07 19.73 -15.47
C ASP A 128 -2.32 18.86 -15.71
N LEU A 129 -2.19 17.75 -16.46
CA LEU A 129 -3.30 16.81 -16.63
C LEU A 129 -3.68 16.15 -15.31
N PHE A 130 -2.70 15.73 -14.50
CA PHE A 130 -2.95 15.07 -13.23
C PHE A 130 -3.56 16.02 -12.19
N GLY A 131 -3.04 17.23 -12.06
CA GLY A 131 -3.44 18.18 -11.03
C GLY A 131 -4.66 19.02 -11.37
N LEU A 132 -4.85 19.38 -12.66
CA LEU A 132 -5.96 20.22 -13.11
C LEU A 132 -7.09 19.41 -13.75
N GLY A 133 -6.79 18.20 -14.23
CA GLY A 133 -7.73 17.39 -15.00
C GLY A 133 -7.97 17.92 -16.41
N ASP A 134 -8.93 17.32 -17.09
CA ASP A 134 -9.47 17.75 -18.38
C ASP A 134 -10.90 17.19 -18.52
N GLU A 135 -11.89 18.02 -18.25
CA GLU A 135 -13.30 17.63 -18.28
C GLU A 135 -13.74 17.12 -19.65
N GLY A 136 -13.26 17.76 -20.73
CA GLY A 136 -13.59 17.38 -22.11
C GLY A 136 -13.11 15.97 -22.47
N ARG A 137 -12.03 15.49 -21.85
CA ARG A 137 -11.47 14.14 -22.00
C ARG A 137 -11.79 13.22 -20.80
N ARG A 138 -12.60 13.71 -19.85
CA ARG A 138 -13.06 12.99 -18.64
C ARG A 138 -11.97 12.66 -17.62
N PHE A 139 -10.95 13.50 -17.49
CA PHE A 139 -9.97 13.42 -16.43
C PHE A 139 -10.36 14.34 -15.28
N ALA A 140 -10.58 13.77 -14.10
CA ALA A 140 -10.72 14.53 -12.86
C ALA A 140 -9.34 14.90 -12.31
N PRO A 141 -9.21 16.06 -11.61
CA PRO A 141 -8.00 16.38 -10.85
C PRO A 141 -7.69 15.28 -9.83
N SER A 142 -6.42 14.90 -9.74
CA SER A 142 -5.96 13.90 -8.78
C SER A 142 -6.03 14.42 -7.35
N PRO A 143 -6.68 13.71 -6.42
CA PRO A 143 -6.65 14.07 -5.01
C PRO A 143 -5.26 13.94 -4.37
N ALA A 144 -4.31 13.28 -5.05
CA ALA A 144 -2.92 13.18 -4.60
C ALA A 144 -2.09 14.46 -4.86
N LEU A 145 -2.64 15.41 -5.63
CA LEU A 145 -2.02 16.71 -5.91
C LEU A 145 -2.92 17.85 -5.39
N PRO A 146 -3.22 17.91 -4.08
CA PRO A 146 -4.04 18.97 -3.52
C PRO A 146 -3.33 20.31 -3.74
N HIS A 147 -4.12 21.38 -3.93
CA HIS A 147 -3.62 22.74 -4.08
C HIS A 147 -2.70 22.98 -5.30
N TYR A 148 -2.60 22.01 -6.22
CA TYR A 148 -1.81 22.18 -7.45
C TYR A 148 -2.36 23.31 -8.29
N GLN A 149 -1.47 24.25 -8.69
CA GLN A 149 -1.85 25.36 -9.56
C GLN A 149 -1.36 25.19 -10.99
N ARG A 150 -0.08 24.89 -11.16
CA ARG A 150 0.59 24.73 -12.45
C ARG A 150 2.00 24.21 -12.28
N ALA A 151 2.59 23.75 -13.37
CA ALA A 151 4.03 23.57 -13.49
C ALA A 151 4.59 24.44 -14.64
N GLU A 152 5.90 24.66 -14.62
CA GLU A 152 6.60 25.48 -15.62
C GLU A 152 7.94 24.84 -15.98
N ALA A 153 8.21 24.71 -17.28
CA ALA A 153 9.51 24.32 -17.79
C ALA A 153 10.43 25.57 -17.82
N LEU A 154 11.38 25.66 -16.88
CA LEU A 154 12.34 26.78 -16.86
C LEU A 154 13.40 26.64 -17.95
N ASP A 155 13.74 25.40 -18.29
CA ASP A 155 14.54 25.01 -19.45
C ASP A 155 14.17 23.58 -19.89
N ALA A 156 14.92 22.98 -20.80
CA ALA A 156 14.61 21.64 -21.32
C ALA A 156 14.61 20.54 -20.24
N TYR A 157 15.29 20.73 -19.11
CA TYR A 157 15.47 19.73 -18.06
C TYR A 157 15.30 20.27 -16.63
N THR A 158 14.68 21.45 -16.50
CA THR A 158 14.34 22.03 -15.19
C THR A 158 12.86 22.35 -15.16
N VAL A 159 12.14 21.73 -14.23
CA VAL A 159 10.70 21.95 -14.04
C VAL A 159 10.44 22.54 -12.65
N LYS A 160 9.54 23.52 -12.58
CA LYS A 160 9.11 24.14 -11.33
C LYS A 160 7.61 23.98 -11.16
N PHE A 161 7.20 23.54 -9.97
CA PHE A 161 5.82 23.30 -9.57
C PHE A 161 5.36 24.39 -8.61
N TYR A 162 4.08 24.77 -8.70
CA TYR A 162 3.47 25.82 -7.90
C TYR A 162 2.16 25.31 -7.27
N PHE A 163 1.99 25.60 -5.98
CA PHE A 163 0.83 25.24 -5.18
C PHE A 163 0.22 26.50 -4.54
N SER A 164 -1.12 26.52 -4.38
CA SER A 164 -1.82 27.65 -3.72
C SER A 164 -1.63 27.67 -2.20
N GLU A 165 -1.26 26.54 -1.62
CA GLU A 165 -1.07 26.34 -0.20
C GLU A 165 0.17 25.49 0.07
N PRO A 166 0.75 25.52 1.29
CA PRO A 166 1.87 24.66 1.68
C PRO A 166 1.57 23.19 1.43
N THR A 167 2.42 22.50 0.67
CA THR A 167 2.26 21.09 0.28
C THR A 167 3.58 20.34 0.52
N PRO A 168 4.06 20.23 1.77
CA PRO A 168 5.35 19.64 2.11
C PRO A 168 5.45 18.15 1.72
N GLU A 169 4.33 17.46 1.54
CA GLU A 169 4.25 16.07 1.11
C GLU A 169 4.43 15.87 -0.42
N PHE A 170 4.54 16.91 -1.21
CA PHE A 170 4.69 16.80 -2.66
C PHE A 170 5.89 15.94 -3.10
N PRO A 171 7.08 15.99 -2.49
CA PRO A 171 8.18 15.07 -2.81
C PRO A 171 7.80 13.59 -2.61
N GLN A 172 7.00 13.29 -1.59
CA GLN A 172 6.42 11.96 -1.37
C GLN A 172 5.42 11.61 -2.49
N ALA A 173 4.51 12.52 -2.85
CA ALA A 173 3.50 12.27 -3.88
C ALA A 173 4.13 11.93 -5.24
N VAL A 174 5.25 12.59 -5.61
CA VAL A 174 5.95 12.32 -6.88
C VAL A 174 6.86 11.08 -6.86
N SER A 175 6.88 10.34 -5.77
CA SER A 175 7.53 9.02 -5.68
C SER A 175 6.55 7.85 -5.83
N MET A 176 5.25 8.13 -5.79
CA MET A 176 4.20 7.10 -5.84
C MET A 176 3.79 6.77 -7.29
N PRO A 177 3.28 5.56 -7.57
CA PRO A 177 2.85 5.13 -8.90
C PRO A 177 1.86 6.07 -9.58
N ARG A 178 1.01 6.75 -8.78
CA ARG A 178 0.04 7.76 -9.26
C ARG A 178 0.67 9.00 -9.91
N ALA A 179 1.97 9.19 -9.79
CA ALA A 179 2.75 10.24 -10.46
C ALA A 179 3.65 9.70 -11.58
N GLY A 180 3.34 8.51 -12.11
CA GLY A 180 4.08 7.87 -13.18
C GLY A 180 4.08 8.69 -14.48
N LEU A 181 5.21 8.76 -15.19
CA LEU A 181 5.36 9.59 -16.37
C LEU A 181 4.93 8.88 -17.66
N LEU A 182 4.13 9.57 -18.45
CA LEU A 182 3.59 9.16 -19.74
C LEU A 182 4.15 10.00 -20.88
N ALA A 183 4.35 9.37 -22.04
CA ALA A 183 4.71 10.09 -23.25
C ALA A 183 3.57 10.99 -23.77
N ASP A 184 3.93 12.02 -24.55
CA ASP A 184 2.96 12.94 -25.15
C ASP A 184 1.91 12.24 -26.02
N ALA A 185 2.25 11.14 -26.64
CA ALA A 185 1.32 10.33 -27.44
C ALA A 185 0.19 9.77 -26.54
N THR A 186 0.54 9.25 -25.36
CA THR A 186 -0.41 8.71 -24.38
C THR A 186 -1.22 9.82 -23.72
N LEU A 187 -0.61 10.96 -23.37
CA LEU A 187 -1.30 12.09 -22.75
C LEU A 187 -2.41 12.72 -23.62
N LYS A 188 -2.45 12.44 -24.92
CA LYS A 188 -3.50 12.92 -25.84
C LYS A 188 -4.77 12.09 -25.82
N ARG A 189 -4.76 10.92 -25.17
CA ARG A 189 -5.89 10.00 -25.11
C ARG A 189 -7.02 10.55 -24.22
N THR A 190 -8.20 9.99 -24.35
CA THR A 190 -9.30 10.16 -23.37
C THR A 190 -9.13 9.16 -22.24
N MET A 191 -9.88 9.31 -21.15
CA MET A 191 -9.85 8.38 -20.01
C MET A 191 -10.13 6.93 -20.44
N GLU A 192 -11.05 6.70 -21.37
CA GLU A 192 -11.34 5.36 -21.93
C GLU A 192 -10.11 4.70 -22.57
N GLY A 193 -9.21 5.48 -23.15
CA GLY A 193 -7.99 4.96 -23.77
C GLY A 193 -6.94 4.42 -22.78
N PHE A 194 -7.25 4.42 -21.47
CA PHE A 194 -6.43 3.82 -20.43
C PHE A 194 -7.05 2.53 -19.87
N GLY A 195 -8.26 2.18 -20.29
CA GLY A 195 -8.96 0.97 -19.85
C GLY A 195 -8.54 -0.29 -20.59
N PRO A 196 -9.15 -1.44 -20.21
CA PRO A 196 -8.94 -2.71 -20.90
C PRO A 196 -9.18 -2.63 -22.41
N GLY A 197 -8.37 -3.35 -23.20
CA GLY A 197 -8.34 -3.30 -24.66
C GLY A 197 -7.42 -2.20 -25.24
N HIS A 198 -6.79 -1.40 -24.37
CA HIS A 198 -5.91 -0.29 -24.75
C HIS A 198 -4.53 -0.33 -24.06
N ALA A 199 -4.25 -1.36 -23.27
CA ALA A 199 -3.01 -1.40 -22.49
C ALA A 199 -1.75 -1.39 -23.35
N THR A 200 -1.76 -2.03 -24.51
CA THR A 200 -0.62 -2.06 -25.44
C THR A 200 -0.32 -0.71 -26.11
N ASP A 201 -1.25 0.24 -26.04
CA ASP A 201 -1.09 1.58 -26.59
C ASP A 201 -0.45 2.58 -25.61
N ILE A 202 -0.22 2.16 -24.36
CA ILE A 202 0.34 3.02 -23.31
C ILE A 202 1.85 3.13 -23.50
N VAL A 203 2.30 4.33 -23.86
CA VAL A 203 3.71 4.69 -23.99
C VAL A 203 4.16 5.39 -22.72
N ALA A 204 5.07 4.75 -21.98
CA ALA A 204 5.52 5.22 -20.68
C ALA A 204 7.02 5.00 -20.47
N SER A 205 7.58 5.48 -19.35
CA SER A 205 9.03 5.56 -19.11
C SER A 205 9.62 4.33 -18.40
N GLY A 206 8.80 3.44 -17.87
CA GLY A 206 9.24 2.36 -16.98
C GLY A 206 10.04 1.24 -17.63
N PRO A 207 10.50 0.29 -16.79
CA PRO A 207 11.37 -0.82 -17.22
C PRO A 207 10.66 -1.88 -18.05
N PHE A 208 9.32 -1.89 -18.06
CA PHE A 208 8.51 -2.80 -18.86
C PHE A 208 7.54 -2.04 -19.75
N VAL A 209 7.11 -2.69 -20.83
CA VAL A 209 6.03 -2.26 -21.71
C VAL A 209 4.95 -3.33 -21.76
N VAL A 210 3.70 -2.94 -21.91
CA VAL A 210 2.62 -3.90 -22.21
C VAL A 210 2.76 -4.31 -23.67
N SER A 211 3.09 -5.57 -23.90
CA SER A 211 3.32 -6.12 -25.25
C SER A 211 2.16 -6.93 -25.80
N ASP A 212 1.29 -7.43 -24.93
CA ASP A 212 0.10 -8.20 -25.30
C ASP A 212 -0.98 -8.06 -24.24
N GLU A 213 -2.25 -8.09 -24.67
CA GLU A 213 -3.41 -7.98 -23.79
C GLU A 213 -4.53 -8.88 -24.31
N ARG A 214 -5.09 -9.70 -23.44
CA ARG A 214 -6.35 -10.42 -23.63
C ARG A 214 -7.31 -9.99 -22.55
N VAL A 215 -8.23 -9.10 -22.89
CA VAL A 215 -9.18 -8.47 -21.97
C VAL A 215 -9.91 -9.54 -21.13
N GLY A 216 -9.95 -9.36 -19.83
CA GLY A 216 -10.57 -10.28 -18.87
C GLY A 216 -9.74 -11.52 -18.55
N GLU A 217 -8.62 -11.77 -19.23
CA GLU A 217 -7.84 -13.00 -19.05
C GLU A 217 -6.42 -12.72 -18.58
N GLU A 218 -5.63 -12.00 -19.37
CA GLU A 218 -4.22 -11.81 -19.09
C GLU A 218 -3.60 -10.59 -19.80
N LEU A 219 -2.45 -10.17 -19.32
CA LEU A 219 -1.63 -9.11 -19.87
C LEU A 219 -0.15 -9.51 -19.78
N THR A 220 0.65 -9.18 -20.81
CA THR A 220 2.08 -9.47 -20.83
C THR A 220 2.89 -8.17 -20.75
N LEU A 221 3.76 -8.09 -19.75
CA LEU A 221 4.78 -7.07 -19.64
C LEU A 221 6.10 -7.61 -20.23
N THR A 222 6.70 -6.90 -21.19
CA THR A 222 8.00 -7.24 -21.76
C THR A 222 9.04 -6.23 -21.30
N ALA A 223 10.19 -6.72 -20.86
CA ALA A 223 11.32 -5.89 -20.40
C ALA A 223 11.87 -5.03 -21.55
N ARG A 224 12.17 -3.75 -21.26
CA ARG A 224 12.81 -2.84 -22.18
C ARG A 224 14.31 -3.08 -22.22
N ASP A 225 14.86 -3.30 -23.41
CA ASP A 225 16.30 -3.54 -23.62
C ASP A 225 17.16 -2.27 -23.41
N ASP A 226 16.57 -1.10 -23.65
CA ASP A 226 17.22 0.22 -23.54
C ASP A 226 17.14 0.85 -22.15
N TYR A 227 16.44 0.21 -21.19
CA TYR A 227 16.27 0.75 -19.83
C TYR A 227 17.60 0.70 -19.06
N ASN A 228 18.11 1.86 -18.59
CA ASN A 228 19.36 1.96 -17.85
C ASN A 228 19.42 3.13 -16.84
N TRP A 229 18.26 3.60 -16.35
CA TRP A 229 18.14 4.74 -15.44
C TRP A 229 17.41 4.41 -14.13
N ALA A 230 17.49 3.17 -13.69
CA ALA A 230 16.95 2.78 -12.39
C ALA A 230 17.53 3.64 -11.25
N PRO A 231 16.80 3.81 -10.13
CA PRO A 231 17.34 4.50 -8.96
C PRO A 231 18.64 3.87 -8.48
N ALA A 232 19.64 4.70 -8.18
CA ALA A 232 20.99 4.24 -7.82
C ALA A 232 21.06 3.37 -6.54
N VAL A 233 19.99 3.37 -5.73
CA VAL A 233 19.86 2.52 -4.53
C VAL A 233 19.37 1.10 -4.83
N ARG A 234 18.98 0.81 -6.08
CA ARG A 234 18.57 -0.54 -6.49
C ARG A 234 19.79 -1.45 -6.63
N GLU A 235 19.60 -2.76 -6.43
CA GLU A 235 20.70 -3.73 -6.44
C GLU A 235 21.36 -3.91 -7.80
N HIS A 236 20.68 -3.58 -8.91
CA HIS A 236 21.25 -3.57 -10.24
C HIS A 236 20.76 -2.35 -11.06
N GLU A 237 21.55 -1.98 -12.06
CA GLU A 237 21.24 -0.99 -13.06
C GLU A 237 20.93 -1.67 -14.41
N GLY A 238 20.23 -0.95 -15.28
CA GLY A 238 19.96 -1.41 -16.64
C GLY A 238 18.68 -2.21 -16.80
N ARG A 239 18.63 -3.03 -17.84
CA ARG A 239 17.47 -3.84 -18.21
C ARG A 239 17.03 -4.77 -17.08
N PRO A 240 15.69 -4.98 -16.86
CA PRO A 240 15.20 -6.02 -15.93
C PRO A 240 15.85 -7.39 -16.19
N ALA A 241 16.08 -8.16 -15.12
CA ALA A 241 16.75 -9.46 -15.21
C ALA A 241 15.89 -10.54 -15.93
N ILE A 242 14.56 -10.39 -15.94
CA ILE A 242 13.63 -11.26 -16.67
C ILE A 242 13.19 -10.64 -17.99
N ASP A 243 12.81 -11.46 -18.97
CA ASP A 243 12.35 -11.00 -20.29
C ASP A 243 10.91 -10.54 -20.26
N SER A 244 10.05 -11.21 -19.48
CA SER A 244 8.63 -10.87 -19.42
C SER A 244 7.95 -11.33 -18.14
N VAL A 245 6.84 -10.68 -17.82
CA VAL A 245 5.88 -11.07 -16.79
C VAL A 245 4.53 -11.26 -17.46
N ARG A 246 3.98 -12.45 -17.35
CA ARG A 246 2.61 -12.76 -17.76
C ARG A 246 1.71 -12.59 -16.53
N LEU A 247 0.87 -11.57 -16.52
CA LEU A 247 -0.15 -11.34 -15.51
C LEU A 247 -1.43 -12.08 -15.93
N VAL A 248 -1.94 -12.93 -15.06
CA VAL A 248 -3.20 -13.68 -15.26
C VAL A 248 -4.20 -13.19 -14.22
N PHE A 249 -5.43 -12.92 -14.63
CA PHE A 249 -6.49 -12.47 -13.74
C PHE A 249 -7.35 -13.65 -13.29
N ASN A 250 -7.49 -13.82 -11.97
CA ASN A 250 -8.33 -14.87 -11.38
C ASN A 250 -8.89 -14.40 -10.04
N GLN A 251 -10.21 -14.25 -9.96
CA GLN A 251 -10.90 -13.71 -8.77
C GLN A 251 -11.00 -14.71 -7.62
N GLU A 252 -10.93 -16.03 -7.91
CA GLU A 252 -11.11 -17.08 -6.92
C GLU A 252 -9.82 -17.34 -6.12
N ASP A 253 -9.82 -17.02 -4.83
CA ASP A 253 -8.64 -17.11 -3.94
C ASP A 253 -8.00 -18.50 -3.96
N THR A 254 -8.79 -19.55 -3.79
CA THR A 254 -8.32 -20.94 -3.78
C THR A 254 -7.73 -21.38 -5.13
N GLU A 255 -8.27 -20.87 -6.24
CA GLU A 255 -7.72 -21.15 -7.57
C GLU A 255 -6.37 -20.45 -7.77
N ARG A 256 -6.20 -19.19 -7.32
CA ARG A 256 -4.91 -18.49 -7.39
C ARG A 256 -3.82 -19.26 -6.65
N VAL A 257 -4.12 -19.72 -5.43
CA VAL A 257 -3.21 -20.57 -4.64
C VAL A 257 -2.97 -21.90 -5.36
N GLY A 258 -3.99 -22.52 -5.95
CA GLY A 258 -3.89 -23.73 -6.74
C GLY A 258 -2.95 -23.60 -7.93
N LEU A 259 -2.96 -22.47 -8.63
CA LEU A 259 -2.06 -22.22 -9.78
C LEU A 259 -0.58 -22.20 -9.36
N VAL A 260 -0.24 -21.59 -8.23
CA VAL A 260 1.16 -21.54 -7.75
C VAL A 260 1.59 -22.88 -7.15
N THR A 261 0.76 -23.51 -6.34
CA THR A 261 1.07 -24.82 -5.74
C THR A 261 1.13 -25.91 -6.80
N GLY A 262 0.27 -25.84 -7.82
CA GLY A 262 0.24 -26.73 -8.99
C GLY A 262 1.29 -26.43 -10.06
N ARG A 263 2.12 -25.41 -9.87
CA ARG A 263 3.23 -25.00 -10.77
C ARG A 263 2.79 -24.43 -12.12
N ALA A 264 1.55 -23.97 -12.24
CA ALA A 264 1.05 -23.24 -13.40
C ALA A 264 1.37 -21.75 -13.35
N ALA A 265 1.66 -21.22 -12.14
CA ALA A 265 2.11 -19.86 -11.93
C ALA A 265 3.34 -19.81 -11.00
N ASP A 266 4.05 -18.68 -10.99
CA ASP A 266 5.25 -18.46 -10.19
C ASP A 266 4.97 -17.62 -8.95
N ILE A 267 4.04 -16.66 -9.04
CA ILE A 267 3.62 -15.76 -7.96
C ILE A 267 2.09 -15.66 -7.97
N ALA A 268 1.47 -15.72 -6.80
CA ALA A 268 0.08 -15.32 -6.63
C ALA A 268 -0.02 -14.18 -5.61
N ALA A 269 -0.80 -13.16 -5.95
CA ALA A 269 -1.12 -12.04 -5.10
C ALA A 269 -2.33 -12.31 -4.21
N ARG A 270 -2.43 -11.54 -3.13
CA ARG A 270 -3.60 -11.52 -2.23
C ARG A 270 -3.99 -12.90 -1.74
N ILE A 271 -3.02 -13.62 -1.17
CA ILE A 271 -3.29 -14.90 -0.51
C ILE A 271 -4.19 -14.63 0.69
N ASP A 272 -5.38 -15.23 0.68
CA ASP A 272 -6.29 -15.15 1.83
C ASP A 272 -5.65 -15.80 3.08
N PRO A 273 -5.86 -15.28 4.29
CA PRO A 273 -5.34 -15.87 5.52
C PRO A 273 -5.65 -17.37 5.66
N SER A 274 -6.81 -17.83 5.21
CA SER A 274 -7.18 -19.25 5.26
C SER A 274 -6.32 -20.14 4.37
N ASP A 275 -5.78 -19.59 3.28
CA ASP A 275 -5.03 -20.33 2.27
C ASP A 275 -3.51 -20.31 2.50
N GLU A 276 -3.00 -19.43 3.40
CA GLU A 276 -1.57 -19.37 3.72
C GLU A 276 -1.00 -20.73 4.19
N SER A 277 -1.79 -21.51 4.90
CA SER A 277 -1.38 -22.84 5.36
C SER A 277 -1.05 -23.77 4.18
N GLN A 278 -1.83 -23.72 3.10
CA GLN A 278 -1.62 -24.51 1.88
C GLN A 278 -0.33 -24.08 1.17
N VAL A 279 -0.06 -22.76 1.10
CA VAL A 279 1.17 -22.22 0.52
C VAL A 279 2.40 -22.71 1.31
N ARG A 280 2.35 -22.68 2.66
CA ARG A 280 3.43 -23.18 3.53
C ARG A 280 3.64 -24.68 3.38
N GLN A 281 2.56 -25.48 3.32
CA GLN A 281 2.63 -26.95 3.13
C GLN A 281 3.26 -27.30 1.77
N ALA A 282 3.01 -26.50 0.75
CA ALA A 282 3.65 -26.65 -0.57
C ALA A 282 5.12 -26.19 -0.58
N ARG A 283 5.66 -25.73 0.55
CA ARG A 283 7.03 -25.20 0.71
C ARG A 283 7.33 -24.02 -0.21
N LEU A 284 6.34 -23.17 -0.41
CA LEU A 284 6.47 -21.91 -1.13
C LEU A 284 6.82 -20.78 -0.13
N ASN A 285 7.39 -19.69 -0.65
CA ASN A 285 7.66 -18.51 0.16
C ASN A 285 6.37 -17.68 0.29
N LEU A 286 6.12 -17.14 1.48
CA LEU A 286 5.13 -16.09 1.73
C LEU A 286 5.85 -14.78 1.96
N VAL A 287 5.41 -13.74 1.28
CA VAL A 287 5.84 -12.35 1.48
C VAL A 287 4.62 -11.55 1.91
N ALA A 288 4.66 -11.01 3.12
CA ALA A 288 3.63 -10.11 3.64
C ALA A 288 4.15 -8.67 3.52
N ALA A 289 3.66 -7.94 2.53
CA ALA A 289 4.06 -6.55 2.27
C ALA A 289 3.15 -5.60 3.05
N SER A 290 3.72 -4.75 3.90
CA SER A 290 2.96 -3.73 4.64
C SER A 290 2.37 -2.70 3.68
N THR A 291 1.13 -2.28 3.93
CA THR A 291 0.47 -1.19 3.18
C THR A 291 0.78 0.20 3.71
N ARG A 292 1.42 0.30 4.89
CA ARG A 292 1.99 1.52 5.51
C ARG A 292 1.03 2.70 5.68
N GLY A 293 -0.25 2.44 5.76
CA GLY A 293 -1.29 3.45 5.96
C GLY A 293 -2.04 3.28 7.27
N VAL A 294 -3.33 3.59 7.23
CA VAL A 294 -4.26 3.35 8.33
C VAL A 294 -4.62 1.87 8.37
N ASN A 295 -4.44 1.26 9.53
CA ASN A 295 -4.69 -0.16 9.77
C ASN A 295 -6.14 -0.58 9.51
N ASN A 296 -6.36 -1.89 9.29
CA ASN A 296 -7.68 -2.49 9.36
C ASN A 296 -8.30 -2.16 10.73
N SER A 297 -9.37 -1.39 10.72
CA SER A 297 -9.92 -0.77 11.92
C SER A 297 -11.42 -0.53 11.83
N LEU A 298 -12.04 -0.32 13.00
CA LEU A 298 -13.37 0.24 13.14
C LEU A 298 -13.24 1.72 13.48
N THR A 299 -13.75 2.59 12.63
CA THR A 299 -13.83 4.03 12.87
C THR A 299 -15.24 4.39 13.32
N PHE A 300 -15.34 5.09 14.43
CA PHE A 300 -16.61 5.55 14.99
C PHE A 300 -17.04 6.86 14.33
N ARG A 301 -18.35 7.10 14.33
CA ARG A 301 -18.93 8.39 13.93
C ARG A 301 -19.43 9.16 15.14
N PRO A 302 -18.58 9.94 15.81
CA PRO A 302 -18.94 10.63 17.06
C PRO A 302 -20.03 11.70 16.86
N GLY A 303 -20.29 12.15 15.64
CA GLY A 303 -21.44 13.01 15.32
C GLY A 303 -22.81 12.32 15.37
N HIS A 304 -22.85 10.99 15.33
CA HIS A 304 -24.09 10.23 15.40
C HIS A 304 -24.60 10.13 16.87
N PRO A 305 -25.90 10.33 17.15
CA PRO A 305 -26.44 10.39 18.52
C PRO A 305 -26.09 9.20 19.42
N LEU A 306 -26.03 7.97 18.88
CA LEU A 306 -25.65 6.76 19.62
C LEU A 306 -24.17 6.74 20.03
N LEU A 307 -23.30 7.49 19.33
CA LEU A 307 -21.86 7.48 19.50
C LEU A 307 -21.26 8.79 20.01
N GLN A 308 -22.08 9.81 20.30
CA GLN A 308 -21.61 11.10 20.84
C GLN A 308 -20.93 10.95 22.21
N ASP A 309 -21.49 10.10 23.07
CA ASP A 309 -20.91 9.85 24.40
C ASP A 309 -19.63 9.01 24.27
N LYS A 310 -18.49 9.61 24.62
CA LYS A 310 -17.18 8.93 24.62
C LYS A 310 -17.18 7.61 25.39
N ARG A 311 -17.99 7.51 26.48
CA ARG A 311 -18.08 6.29 27.28
C ARG A 311 -18.66 5.12 26.48
N VAL A 312 -19.61 5.38 25.58
CA VAL A 312 -20.16 4.35 24.68
C VAL A 312 -19.08 3.83 23.73
N ARG A 313 -18.30 4.74 23.11
CA ARG A 313 -17.19 4.35 22.22
C ARG A 313 -16.11 3.55 22.98
N GLN A 314 -15.73 4.02 24.19
CA GLN A 314 -14.77 3.32 25.04
C GLN A 314 -15.29 1.93 25.49
N ALA A 315 -16.61 1.80 25.71
CA ALA A 315 -17.23 0.52 26.05
C ALA A 315 -17.17 -0.46 24.89
N ILE A 316 -17.47 -0.01 23.66
CA ILE A 316 -17.34 -0.85 22.46
C ILE A 316 -15.90 -1.29 22.28
N ILE A 317 -14.91 -0.38 22.39
CA ILE A 317 -13.48 -0.73 22.33
C ILE A 317 -13.10 -1.76 23.38
N ALA A 318 -13.56 -1.61 24.62
CA ALA A 318 -13.26 -2.56 25.70
C ALA A 318 -14.02 -3.89 25.55
N GLY A 319 -15.16 -3.89 24.84
CA GLY A 319 -15.96 -5.09 24.60
C GLY A 319 -15.43 -5.98 23.49
N VAL A 320 -14.49 -5.49 22.64
CA VAL A 320 -13.94 -6.26 21.52
C VAL A 320 -12.65 -6.98 21.93
N ASP A 321 -12.64 -8.31 21.81
CA ASP A 321 -11.43 -9.13 21.89
C ASP A 321 -10.75 -9.23 20.52
N ARG A 322 -9.88 -8.24 20.23
CA ARG A 322 -9.11 -8.19 18.99
C ARG A 322 -8.15 -9.36 18.84
N LYS A 323 -7.67 -9.91 19.96
CA LYS A 323 -6.77 -11.06 19.93
C LYS A 323 -7.52 -12.30 19.43
N ALA A 324 -8.73 -12.54 19.91
CA ALA A 324 -9.58 -13.61 19.40
C ALA A 324 -9.88 -13.44 17.90
N ILE A 325 -10.24 -12.21 17.46
CA ILE A 325 -10.45 -11.92 16.04
C ILE A 325 -9.20 -12.27 15.22
N ARG A 326 -8.00 -11.83 15.66
CA ARG A 326 -6.75 -12.11 14.95
C ARG A 326 -6.46 -13.62 14.94
N ASP A 327 -6.57 -14.28 16.06
CA ASP A 327 -6.18 -15.70 16.21
C ASP A 327 -7.12 -16.64 15.43
N ASP A 328 -8.41 -16.29 15.32
CA ASP A 328 -9.42 -17.12 14.66
C ASP A 328 -9.52 -16.87 13.15
N LEU A 329 -9.30 -15.63 12.70
CA LEU A 329 -9.55 -15.24 11.31
C LEU A 329 -8.28 -14.96 10.49
N PHE A 330 -7.16 -14.67 11.15
CA PHE A 330 -5.93 -14.22 10.48
C PHE A 330 -4.74 -15.12 10.88
N THR A 331 -3.59 -14.83 10.30
CA THR A 331 -2.33 -15.54 10.54
C THR A 331 -1.28 -14.59 11.14
N ASP A 332 -0.06 -15.10 11.33
CA ASP A 332 1.08 -14.29 11.76
C ASP A 332 1.48 -13.22 10.72
N SER A 333 1.00 -13.33 9.48
CA SER A 333 1.17 -12.28 8.45
C SER A 333 0.40 -11.01 8.81
N TYR A 334 -0.60 -11.09 9.68
CA TYR A 334 -1.49 -10.00 10.12
C TYR A 334 -1.30 -9.71 11.61
N PRO A 335 -0.25 -9.00 12.02
CA PRO A 335 -0.04 -8.70 13.42
C PRO A 335 -1.15 -7.83 14.01
N LEU A 336 -1.37 -7.92 15.33
CA LEU A 336 -2.28 -7.01 16.02
C LEU A 336 -1.80 -5.57 15.84
N ALA A 337 -2.66 -4.70 15.37
CA ALA A 337 -2.36 -3.29 15.24
C ALA A 337 -2.05 -2.65 16.61
N THR A 338 -0.93 -1.96 16.71
CA THR A 338 -0.47 -1.29 17.93
C THR A 338 -0.74 0.20 17.93
N SER A 339 -1.22 0.73 16.80
CA SER A 339 -1.68 2.10 16.61
C SER A 339 -2.73 2.15 15.49
N ILE A 340 -3.25 3.33 15.22
CA ILE A 340 -4.13 3.61 14.07
C ILE A 340 -3.34 3.46 12.77
N LEU A 341 -2.11 3.95 12.74
CA LEU A 341 -1.19 3.73 11.64
C LEU A 341 -0.46 2.38 11.77
N ALA A 342 -0.14 1.77 10.63
CA ALA A 342 0.72 0.60 10.56
C ALA A 342 2.13 0.92 11.09
N GLU A 343 2.83 -0.07 11.67
CA GLU A 343 4.14 0.14 12.34
C GLU A 343 5.20 0.76 11.40
N GLN A 344 5.09 0.47 10.11
CA GLN A 344 5.99 1.00 9.10
C GLN A 344 5.47 2.29 8.43
N ALA A 345 4.34 2.85 8.83
CA ALA A 345 3.80 4.08 8.26
C ALA A 345 4.57 5.32 8.74
N PRO A 346 4.74 6.36 7.91
CA PRO A 346 5.33 7.62 8.34
C PRO A 346 4.57 8.20 9.54
N GLY A 347 5.31 8.63 10.55
CA GLY A 347 4.75 9.21 11.76
C GLY A 347 4.05 8.20 12.69
N TYR A 348 4.24 6.90 12.49
CA TYR A 348 3.73 5.89 13.43
C TYR A 348 4.17 6.17 14.86
N LYS A 349 3.21 6.02 15.77
CA LYS A 349 3.46 6.09 17.22
C LYS A 349 2.71 4.97 17.92
N LYS A 350 3.44 4.10 18.60
CA LYS A 350 2.86 3.01 19.38
C LYS A 350 1.93 3.55 20.46
N GLN A 351 0.70 3.05 20.49
CA GLN A 351 -0.31 3.44 21.45
C GLN A 351 -0.33 2.50 22.68
N LYS A 352 -1.02 2.92 23.75
CA LYS A 352 -1.30 2.04 24.89
C LYS A 352 -2.09 0.82 24.40
N PRO A 353 -1.83 -0.39 24.97
CA PRO A 353 -2.54 -1.58 24.53
C PRO A 353 -4.06 -1.45 24.68
N TYR A 354 -4.78 -1.78 23.61
CA TYR A 354 -6.24 -1.91 23.62
C TYR A 354 -6.57 -3.26 24.30
N LYS A 355 -7.07 -3.20 25.51
CA LYS A 355 -7.37 -4.40 26.31
C LYS A 355 -8.86 -4.73 26.23
N HIS A 356 -9.18 -6.00 25.98
CA HIS A 356 -10.52 -6.52 26.17
C HIS A 356 -10.85 -6.54 27.67
N ASP A 357 -11.96 -5.92 28.06
CA ASP A 357 -12.46 -5.85 29.43
C ASP A 357 -13.99 -5.63 29.42
N ALA A 358 -14.73 -6.72 29.33
CA ALA A 358 -16.18 -6.73 29.30
C ALA A 358 -16.82 -6.12 30.59
N ALA A 359 -16.16 -6.26 31.76
CA ALA A 359 -16.65 -5.67 33.00
C ALA A 359 -16.57 -4.14 32.96
N ARG A 360 -15.43 -3.61 32.49
CA ARG A 360 -15.27 -2.17 32.26
C ARG A 360 -16.27 -1.65 31.20
N ALA A 361 -16.47 -2.39 30.10
CA ALA A 361 -17.41 -2.04 29.07
C ALA A 361 -18.83 -1.87 29.63
N ASN A 362 -19.29 -2.86 30.42
CA ASN A 362 -20.60 -2.77 31.07
C ASN A 362 -20.70 -1.57 32.03
N THR A 363 -19.67 -1.34 32.85
CA THR A 363 -19.63 -0.18 33.78
C THR A 363 -19.75 1.16 33.01
N LEU A 364 -19.05 1.30 31.88
CA LEU A 364 -19.11 2.53 31.07
C LEU A 364 -20.50 2.75 30.46
N LEU A 365 -21.15 1.69 29.97
CA LEU A 365 -22.52 1.77 29.44
C LEU A 365 -23.54 2.10 30.53
N ASP A 366 -23.41 1.50 31.73
CA ASP A 366 -24.26 1.84 32.89
C ASP A 366 -24.12 3.31 33.29
N GLN A 367 -22.88 3.81 33.38
CA GLN A 367 -22.57 5.23 33.65
C GLN A 367 -23.09 6.17 32.56
N ALA A 368 -23.15 5.70 31.31
CA ALA A 368 -23.72 6.46 30.19
C ALA A 368 -25.26 6.41 30.17
N GLY A 369 -25.90 5.65 31.10
CA GLY A 369 -27.33 5.55 31.25
C GLY A 369 -28.02 4.57 30.29
N TRP A 370 -27.26 3.62 29.74
CA TRP A 370 -27.78 2.54 28.88
C TRP A 370 -28.16 1.32 29.75
N VAL A 371 -29.43 0.97 29.78
CA VAL A 371 -30.00 -0.09 30.62
C VAL A 371 -30.27 -1.33 29.76
N ARG A 372 -29.95 -2.52 30.27
CA ARG A 372 -30.25 -3.77 29.56
C ARG A 372 -31.74 -4.02 29.50
N ASN A 373 -32.24 -4.30 28.28
CA ASN A 373 -33.58 -4.80 28.09
C ASN A 373 -33.66 -6.25 28.62
N PRO A 374 -34.61 -6.59 29.48
CA PRO A 374 -34.72 -7.93 30.08
C PRO A 374 -35.08 -9.02 29.07
N ASP A 375 -35.71 -8.67 27.95
CA ASP A 375 -36.22 -9.66 26.99
C ASP A 375 -35.11 -10.23 26.09
N ASP A 376 -34.14 -9.38 25.68
CA ASP A 376 -33.09 -9.77 24.73
C ASP A 376 -31.66 -9.37 25.13
N GLY A 377 -31.54 -8.63 26.24
CA GLY A 377 -30.25 -8.21 26.79
C GLY A 377 -29.58 -7.03 26.09
N ILE A 378 -30.16 -6.51 24.99
CA ILE A 378 -29.64 -5.33 24.30
C ILE A 378 -29.99 -4.07 25.11
N ARG A 379 -29.05 -3.13 25.15
CA ARG A 379 -29.21 -1.92 25.97
C ARG A 379 -30.09 -0.89 25.28
N GLU A 380 -30.85 -0.19 26.10
CA GLU A 380 -31.75 0.89 25.67
C GLU A 380 -31.59 2.13 26.56
N LYS A 381 -31.79 3.30 25.97
CA LYS A 381 -31.81 4.59 26.66
C LYS A 381 -32.86 5.48 26.05
N ASN A 382 -33.82 5.98 26.88
CA ASN A 382 -34.94 6.83 26.45
C ASN A 382 -35.74 6.20 25.29
N GLY A 383 -35.96 4.88 25.32
CA GLY A 383 -36.64 4.13 24.25
C GLY A 383 -35.85 3.91 22.98
N GLN A 384 -34.61 4.37 22.93
CA GLN A 384 -33.70 4.13 21.80
C GLN A 384 -32.77 2.93 22.11
N ARG A 385 -32.73 1.99 21.19
CA ARG A 385 -31.91 0.79 21.25
C ARG A 385 -30.46 1.10 20.86
N LEU A 386 -29.50 0.50 21.54
CA LEU A 386 -28.06 0.60 21.18
C LEU A 386 -27.75 -0.41 20.08
N SER A 387 -28.15 -0.04 18.86
CA SER A 387 -28.04 -0.85 17.65
C SER A 387 -27.26 -0.09 16.59
N LEU A 388 -26.17 -0.67 16.07
CA LEU A 388 -25.21 -0.03 15.19
C LEU A 388 -24.98 -0.88 13.94
N ASN A 389 -24.87 -0.25 12.80
CA ASN A 389 -24.57 -0.91 11.54
C ASN A 389 -23.08 -0.82 11.22
N VAL A 390 -22.52 -1.92 10.70
CA VAL A 390 -21.15 -2.04 10.21
C VAL A 390 -21.20 -2.45 8.73
N ASN A 391 -20.44 -1.79 7.88
CA ASN A 391 -20.33 -2.10 6.46
C ASN A 391 -19.54 -3.40 6.21
N ASP A 392 -19.71 -3.97 5.01
CA ASP A 392 -18.75 -4.90 4.45
C ASP A 392 -17.55 -4.10 3.90
N ALA A 393 -16.38 -4.32 4.45
CA ALA A 393 -15.18 -3.57 4.09
C ALA A 393 -14.49 -4.14 2.84
N LEU A 394 -15.23 -4.35 1.76
CA LEU A 394 -14.66 -4.83 0.50
C LEU A 394 -13.55 -3.90 -0.02
N PRO A 395 -12.43 -4.44 -0.51
CA PRO A 395 -12.09 -5.86 -0.70
C PRO A 395 -11.24 -6.48 0.44
N LEU A 396 -11.38 -6.03 1.70
CA LEU A 396 -10.62 -6.59 2.81
C LEU A 396 -10.95 -8.07 3.04
N PRO A 397 -9.95 -8.96 3.19
CA PRO A 397 -10.20 -10.35 3.50
C PRO A 397 -10.90 -10.50 4.85
N ARG A 398 -11.76 -11.48 4.98
CA ARG A 398 -12.45 -11.85 6.21
C ARG A 398 -13.35 -10.75 6.82
N SER A 399 -13.73 -9.73 6.05
CA SER A 399 -14.55 -8.61 6.56
C SER A 399 -15.87 -9.09 7.16
N LYS A 400 -16.57 -10.00 6.51
CA LYS A 400 -17.85 -10.55 7.00
C LYS A 400 -17.69 -11.31 8.30
N GLU A 401 -16.64 -12.12 8.40
CA GLU A 401 -16.34 -12.91 9.61
C GLU A 401 -15.92 -12.01 10.76
N VAL A 402 -15.16 -10.93 10.50
CA VAL A 402 -14.86 -9.89 11.49
C VAL A 402 -16.15 -9.32 12.05
N VAL A 403 -17.09 -8.90 11.19
CA VAL A 403 -18.38 -8.36 11.64
C VAL A 403 -19.19 -9.40 12.41
N ALA A 404 -19.18 -10.67 12.01
CA ALA A 404 -19.86 -11.75 12.74
C ALA A 404 -19.29 -11.93 14.16
N MET A 405 -17.96 -11.88 14.32
CA MET A 405 -17.33 -11.91 15.65
C MET A 405 -17.68 -10.67 16.48
N LEU A 406 -17.75 -9.49 15.87
CA LEU A 406 -18.19 -8.26 16.55
C LEU A 406 -19.63 -8.37 17.04
N GLN A 407 -20.52 -8.98 16.24
CA GLN A 407 -21.93 -9.21 16.62
C GLN A 407 -21.99 -10.07 17.89
N GLU A 408 -21.21 -11.16 17.95
CA GLU A 408 -21.18 -12.05 19.11
C GLU A 408 -20.60 -11.33 20.34
N GLN A 409 -19.39 -10.79 20.24
CA GLN A 409 -18.68 -10.18 21.36
C GLN A 409 -19.41 -8.97 21.96
N LEU A 410 -19.96 -8.09 21.11
CA LEU A 410 -20.62 -6.87 21.56
C LEU A 410 -22.03 -7.12 22.11
N LYS A 411 -22.71 -8.19 21.69
CA LYS A 411 -23.95 -8.64 22.28
C LYS A 411 -23.78 -8.97 23.78
N ASP A 412 -22.63 -9.51 24.17
CA ASP A 412 -22.32 -9.83 25.58
C ASP A 412 -22.31 -8.59 26.48
N ILE A 413 -22.04 -7.41 25.94
CA ILE A 413 -22.15 -6.13 26.66
C ILE A 413 -23.44 -5.38 26.38
N GLY A 414 -24.36 -5.96 25.60
CA GLY A 414 -25.67 -5.40 25.27
C GLY A 414 -25.66 -4.38 24.14
N VAL A 415 -24.71 -4.45 23.23
CA VAL A 415 -24.64 -3.68 21.99
C VAL A 415 -25.02 -4.58 20.81
N GLU A 416 -26.01 -4.18 20.04
CA GLU A 416 -26.40 -4.87 18.81
C GLU A 416 -25.62 -4.36 17.61
N ILE A 417 -25.01 -5.28 16.86
CA ILE A 417 -24.31 -4.98 15.61
C ILE A 417 -25.09 -5.60 14.46
N ASN A 418 -25.35 -4.80 13.43
CA ASN A 418 -25.99 -5.23 12.19
C ASN A 418 -24.98 -5.18 11.04
N PHE A 419 -24.85 -6.27 10.32
CA PHE A 419 -24.09 -6.29 9.08
C PHE A 419 -24.88 -5.59 7.97
N TYR A 420 -24.27 -4.60 7.31
CA TYR A 420 -24.87 -3.89 6.18
C TYR A 420 -24.38 -4.54 4.88
N PRO A 421 -25.22 -5.31 4.16
CA PRO A 421 -24.83 -6.01 2.95
C PRO A 421 -24.81 -5.07 1.74
N GLY A 422 -24.13 -5.47 0.68
CA GLY A 422 -24.09 -4.79 -0.61
C GLY A 422 -22.82 -5.15 -1.40
N ASP A 423 -22.81 -4.81 -2.67
CA ASP A 423 -21.61 -4.88 -3.48
C ASP A 423 -20.68 -3.67 -3.18
N PHE A 424 -19.54 -3.61 -3.87
CA PHE A 424 -18.56 -2.54 -3.64
C PHE A 424 -19.16 -1.14 -3.86
N ALA A 425 -19.97 -0.95 -4.90
CA ALA A 425 -20.60 0.33 -5.19
C ALA A 425 -21.64 0.72 -4.12
N ASP A 426 -22.45 -0.25 -3.66
CA ASP A 426 -23.40 -0.05 -2.56
C ASP A 426 -22.66 0.35 -1.27
N GLN A 427 -21.50 -0.27 -0.96
CA GLN A 427 -20.72 0.06 0.22
C GLN A 427 -20.15 1.48 0.15
N VAL A 428 -19.60 1.89 -1.00
CA VAL A 428 -19.07 3.24 -1.22
C VAL A 428 -20.14 4.31 -0.98
N GLU A 429 -21.38 4.07 -1.41
CA GLU A 429 -22.50 5.00 -1.17
C GLU A 429 -23.03 4.93 0.27
N ALA A 430 -23.10 3.73 0.86
CA ALA A 430 -23.61 3.56 2.21
C ALA A 430 -22.73 4.24 3.27
N VAL A 431 -21.41 4.16 3.11
CA VAL A 431 -20.47 4.74 4.08
C VAL A 431 -20.46 6.28 4.09
N LYS A 432 -21.02 6.93 3.08
CA LYS A 432 -21.20 8.39 3.08
C LYS A 432 -22.33 8.84 4.02
N ASP A 433 -23.28 7.96 4.36
CA ASP A 433 -24.42 8.26 5.20
C ASP A 433 -24.22 7.73 6.64
N PRO A 434 -24.04 8.63 7.65
CA PRO A 434 -23.85 8.22 9.05
C PRO A 434 -25.07 7.52 9.64
N ASN A 435 -26.26 7.66 9.05
CA ASN A 435 -27.47 6.95 9.49
C ASN A 435 -27.51 5.51 8.97
N LYS A 436 -26.80 5.22 7.87
CA LYS A 436 -26.66 3.87 7.35
C LYS A 436 -25.54 3.10 8.02
N ILE A 437 -24.36 3.73 8.18
CA ILE A 437 -23.16 3.10 8.77
C ILE A 437 -22.68 3.96 9.94
N GLN A 438 -22.72 3.44 11.16
CA GLN A 438 -22.24 4.11 12.37
C GLN A 438 -20.84 3.67 12.77
N LEU A 439 -20.46 2.42 12.49
CA LEU A 439 -19.12 1.88 12.65
C LEU A 439 -18.56 1.56 11.26
N PHE A 440 -17.57 2.30 10.86
CA PHE A 440 -16.95 2.12 9.55
C PHE A 440 -15.76 1.17 9.65
N HIS A 441 -15.92 -0.05 9.11
CA HIS A 441 -14.86 -1.03 8.96
C HIS A 441 -14.09 -0.74 7.67
N SER A 442 -12.81 -0.42 7.78
CA SER A 442 -11.96 -0.05 6.64
C SER A 442 -10.46 -0.17 6.94
N MET A 443 -9.67 -0.06 5.90
CA MET A 443 -8.24 0.25 5.92
C MET A 443 -7.95 1.29 4.85
N SER A 444 -6.80 1.97 4.94
CA SER A 444 -6.35 2.91 3.91
C SER A 444 -4.83 2.89 3.83
N ASP A 445 -4.28 2.97 2.63
CA ASP A 445 -2.87 3.23 2.37
C ASP A 445 -2.49 4.71 2.52
N GLY A 446 -3.49 5.57 2.80
CA GLY A 446 -3.36 7.01 2.96
C GLY A 446 -2.96 7.47 4.36
N THR A 447 -2.85 8.78 4.50
CA THR A 447 -2.52 9.47 5.76
C THR A 447 -3.75 9.65 6.66
N LEU A 448 -3.53 10.01 7.93
CA LEU A 448 -4.61 10.39 8.84
C LEU A 448 -5.40 11.61 8.31
N TYR A 449 -4.73 12.56 7.65
CA TYR A 449 -5.41 13.67 7.00
C TYR A 449 -6.41 13.20 5.96
N GLN A 450 -6.00 12.27 5.10
CA GLN A 450 -6.90 11.71 4.07
C GLN A 450 -8.08 10.94 4.65
N GLN A 451 -7.90 10.33 5.82
CA GLN A 451 -8.94 9.55 6.48
C GLN A 451 -9.91 10.43 7.29
N PHE A 452 -9.43 11.51 7.93
CA PHE A 452 -10.20 12.22 8.97
C PHE A 452 -10.47 13.69 8.68
N SER A 453 -9.80 14.35 7.72
CA SER A 453 -10.02 15.77 7.44
C SER A 453 -11.39 16.02 6.80
N THR A 454 -12.05 17.07 7.25
CA THR A 454 -13.34 17.55 6.68
C THR A 454 -13.22 18.06 5.25
N SER A 455 -12.01 18.41 4.81
CA SER A 455 -11.76 18.79 3.41
C SER A 455 -11.92 17.62 2.43
N ARG A 456 -12.02 16.38 2.96
CA ARG A 456 -12.19 15.15 2.16
C ARG A 456 -13.67 14.74 2.16
N ILE A 457 -14.24 14.57 0.97
CA ILE A 457 -15.68 14.27 0.77
C ILE A 457 -16.12 12.97 1.47
N ASP A 458 -15.19 12.02 1.67
CA ASP A 458 -15.47 10.74 2.30
C ASP A 458 -15.34 10.76 3.83
N ALA A 459 -14.89 11.89 4.40
CA ALA A 459 -14.55 12.02 5.82
C ALA A 459 -15.74 12.38 6.72
N ALA A 460 -16.84 11.63 6.62
CA ALA A 460 -17.95 11.74 7.56
C ALA A 460 -17.56 11.38 9.02
N HIS A 461 -16.27 11.18 9.30
CA HIS A 461 -15.78 10.85 10.63
C HIS A 461 -15.63 12.08 11.53
N ASN A 462 -15.26 13.24 10.98
CA ASN A 462 -15.08 14.48 11.71
C ASN A 462 -16.15 15.52 11.39
N THR A 463 -17.37 15.08 11.06
CA THR A 463 -18.50 15.96 10.74
C THR A 463 -19.74 15.60 11.55
N HIS A 464 -20.57 16.61 11.81
CA HIS A 464 -21.96 16.43 12.22
C HIS A 464 -22.82 15.94 11.05
N SER A 465 -24.03 15.49 11.33
CA SER A 465 -24.98 15.04 10.31
C SER A 465 -25.38 16.12 9.29
N ASP A 466 -25.16 17.38 9.61
CA ASP A 466 -25.38 18.54 8.72
C ASP A 466 -24.12 18.91 7.90
N GLY A 467 -23.05 18.13 8.02
CA GLY A 467 -21.78 18.36 7.33
C GLY A 467 -20.85 19.39 7.99
N SER A 468 -21.24 20.00 9.10
CA SER A 468 -20.39 20.94 9.83
C SER A 468 -19.26 20.20 10.58
N LEU A 469 -18.12 20.90 10.77
CA LEU A 469 -16.96 20.39 11.50
C LEU A 469 -17.35 20.00 12.93
N LEU A 470 -17.03 18.75 13.31
CA LEU A 470 -17.33 18.20 14.63
C LEU A 470 -16.24 18.53 15.66
N ASP A 471 -15.00 18.31 15.30
CA ASP A 471 -13.85 18.39 16.21
C ASP A 471 -12.73 19.25 15.58
N PRO A 472 -12.72 20.57 15.86
CA PRO A 472 -11.69 21.48 15.36
C PRO A 472 -10.27 21.12 15.82
N GLN A 473 -10.13 20.54 17.02
CA GLN A 473 -8.83 20.15 17.55
C GLN A 473 -8.24 18.98 16.75
N LEU A 474 -9.07 18.03 16.35
CA LEU A 474 -8.63 16.95 15.47
C LEU A 474 -8.14 17.52 14.13
N GLU A 475 -8.90 18.43 13.53
CA GLU A 475 -8.53 19.02 12.22
C GLU A 475 -7.15 19.71 12.28
N GLU A 476 -6.85 20.45 13.35
CA GLU A 476 -5.53 21.09 13.56
C GLU A 476 -4.40 20.06 13.73
N LEU A 477 -4.69 18.88 14.30
CA LEU A 477 -3.71 17.83 14.54
C LEU A 477 -3.43 16.95 13.31
N LEU A 478 -4.21 17.06 12.25
CA LEU A 478 -4.03 16.22 11.04
C LEU A 478 -2.88 16.70 10.14
N ALA A 479 -2.21 17.80 10.46
CA ALA A 479 -1.04 18.26 9.72
C ALA A 479 0.13 17.27 9.84
N PRO A 480 1.00 17.12 8.82
CA PRO A 480 2.08 16.14 8.80
C PRO A 480 3.02 16.21 10.02
N GLN A 481 3.31 17.43 10.54
CA GLN A 481 4.17 17.64 11.70
C GLN A 481 3.54 17.25 13.04
N THR A 482 2.23 17.01 13.09
CA THR A 482 1.46 16.70 14.31
C THR A 482 0.84 15.31 14.27
N VAL A 483 1.21 14.47 13.28
CA VAL A 483 0.61 13.13 13.07
C VAL A 483 0.73 12.19 14.29
N GLU A 484 1.80 12.31 15.08
CA GLU A 484 1.93 11.55 16.33
C GLU A 484 0.91 11.99 17.38
N GLN A 485 0.70 13.31 17.51
CA GLN A 485 -0.29 13.89 18.42
C GLN A 485 -1.72 13.56 17.96
N ALA A 486 -1.96 13.51 16.64
CA ALA A 486 -3.25 13.08 16.10
C ALA A 486 -3.59 11.64 16.51
N GLN A 487 -2.61 10.71 16.48
CA GLN A 487 -2.83 9.33 16.93
C GLN A 487 -3.15 9.25 18.42
N ASP A 488 -2.43 10.00 19.26
CA ASP A 488 -2.74 10.08 20.69
C ASP A 488 -4.17 10.59 20.92
N TYR A 489 -4.53 11.66 20.22
CA TYR A 489 -5.85 12.28 20.33
C TYR A 489 -6.99 11.36 19.87
N LEU A 490 -6.86 10.76 18.69
CA LEU A 490 -7.83 9.80 18.16
C LEU A 490 -8.03 8.60 19.10
N THR A 491 -6.94 8.11 19.69
CA THR A 491 -6.97 7.02 20.69
C THR A 491 -7.65 7.49 21.99
N GLU A 492 -7.28 8.66 22.51
CA GLU A 492 -7.87 9.22 23.73
C GLU A 492 -9.35 9.47 23.56
N GLN A 493 -9.77 10.06 22.43
CA GLN A 493 -11.19 10.32 22.13
C GLN A 493 -11.97 9.04 21.78
N ALA A 494 -11.31 7.90 21.66
CA ALA A 494 -11.93 6.63 21.26
C ALA A 494 -12.65 6.76 19.89
N TYR A 495 -11.98 7.35 18.91
CA TYR A 495 -12.54 7.53 17.56
C TYR A 495 -12.25 6.35 16.65
N VAL A 496 -11.24 5.55 16.97
CA VAL A 496 -10.82 4.39 16.18
C VAL A 496 -10.48 3.20 17.08
N LEU A 497 -10.89 2.01 16.67
CA LEU A 497 -10.39 0.74 17.20
C LEU A 497 -9.58 0.04 16.09
N PRO A 498 -8.25 0.13 16.10
CA PRO A 498 -7.43 -0.63 15.16
C PRO A 498 -7.50 -2.13 15.51
N LEU A 499 -7.68 -2.98 14.51
CA LEU A 499 -7.81 -4.43 14.67
C LEU A 499 -6.47 -5.14 14.40
N VAL A 500 -6.10 -5.23 13.14
CA VAL A 500 -4.85 -5.85 12.67
C VAL A 500 -4.15 -4.96 11.66
N GLU A 501 -2.84 -5.12 11.49
CA GLU A 501 -2.14 -4.59 10.33
C GLU A 501 -2.53 -5.40 9.10
N GLN A 502 -2.81 -4.70 8.00
CA GLN A 502 -3.32 -5.31 6.77
C GLN A 502 -2.20 -5.37 5.74
N PRO A 503 -1.49 -6.49 5.57
CA PRO A 503 -0.51 -6.64 4.49
C PRO A 503 -1.20 -7.04 3.18
N VAL A 504 -0.46 -6.89 2.08
CA VAL A 504 -0.70 -7.67 0.88
C VAL A 504 0.16 -8.92 0.94
N VAL A 505 -0.45 -10.09 0.93
CA VAL A 505 0.28 -11.36 1.06
C VAL A 505 0.46 -12.00 -0.31
N TYR A 506 1.72 -12.33 -0.63
CA TYR A 506 2.11 -13.01 -1.86
C TYR A 506 2.63 -14.40 -1.59
N GLY A 507 2.24 -15.36 -2.43
CA GLY A 507 2.79 -16.72 -2.46
C GLY A 507 3.74 -16.89 -3.63
N LEU A 508 5.01 -17.21 -3.38
CA LEU A 508 6.05 -17.28 -4.40
C LEU A 508 6.68 -18.67 -4.47
N ARG A 509 6.95 -19.13 -5.67
CA ARG A 509 7.77 -20.32 -5.89
C ARG A 509 9.23 -20.05 -5.54
N THR A 510 9.92 -21.05 -5.03
CA THR A 510 11.29 -20.95 -4.47
C THR A 510 12.37 -20.56 -5.47
N HIS A 511 12.10 -20.63 -6.78
CA HIS A 511 13.03 -20.18 -7.83
C HIS A 511 12.86 -18.70 -8.21
N VAL A 512 11.84 -18.01 -7.65
CA VAL A 512 11.65 -16.57 -7.84
C VAL A 512 12.47 -15.84 -6.77
N HIS A 513 13.36 -14.98 -7.22
CA HIS A 513 14.22 -14.15 -6.36
C HIS A 513 14.08 -12.68 -6.73
N GLY A 514 14.42 -11.79 -5.81
CA GLY A 514 14.37 -10.33 -6.04
C GLY A 514 12.95 -9.77 -6.20
N PHE A 515 11.92 -10.54 -5.82
CA PHE A 515 10.57 -9.99 -5.74
C PHE A 515 10.50 -8.97 -4.61
N ASP A 516 9.96 -7.82 -4.92
CA ASP A 516 9.94 -6.64 -4.09
C ASP A 516 8.59 -5.93 -4.26
N THR A 517 8.28 -5.01 -3.38
CA THR A 517 7.08 -4.18 -3.46
C THR A 517 7.45 -2.71 -3.27
N ASP A 518 6.58 -1.83 -3.73
CA ASP A 518 6.65 -0.43 -3.34
C ASP A 518 6.19 -0.22 -1.88
N PRO A 519 6.29 0.99 -1.31
CA PRO A 519 5.85 1.26 0.05
C PRO A 519 4.37 0.96 0.35
N THR A 520 3.53 0.83 -0.65
CA THR A 520 2.09 0.51 -0.51
C THR A 520 1.77 -0.97 -0.72
N GLY A 521 2.80 -1.78 -0.94
CA GLY A 521 2.66 -3.21 -1.15
C GLY A 521 2.40 -3.62 -2.60
N LEU A 522 2.47 -2.70 -3.58
CA LEU A 522 2.33 -3.02 -5.01
C LEU A 522 3.55 -3.78 -5.54
N PRO A 523 3.37 -4.81 -6.41
CA PRO A 523 4.46 -5.66 -6.86
C PRO A 523 5.44 -4.91 -7.78
N SER A 524 6.74 -5.11 -7.53
CA SER A 524 7.84 -4.65 -8.39
C SER A 524 8.51 -5.85 -9.04
N PHE A 525 8.58 -5.86 -10.36
CA PHE A 525 9.22 -6.94 -11.11
C PHE A 525 10.62 -6.59 -11.61
N TYR A 526 11.09 -5.37 -11.37
CA TYR A 526 12.36 -4.88 -11.90
C TYR A 526 13.58 -5.74 -11.48
N GLN A 527 13.63 -6.15 -10.21
CA GLN A 527 14.72 -6.96 -9.66
C GLN A 527 14.44 -8.47 -9.70
N VAL A 528 13.25 -8.87 -10.18
CA VAL A 528 12.89 -10.29 -10.23
C VAL A 528 13.80 -11.05 -11.17
N SER A 529 14.29 -12.18 -10.67
CA SER A 529 15.11 -13.12 -11.43
C SER A 529 14.71 -14.55 -11.12
N ARG A 530 15.07 -15.47 -12.00
CA ARG A 530 14.91 -16.92 -11.77
C ARG A 530 16.27 -17.53 -11.48
N LEU A 531 16.38 -18.35 -10.43
CA LEU A 531 17.54 -19.24 -10.31
C LEU A 531 17.38 -20.37 -11.35
N GLY A 532 18.40 -20.57 -12.16
CA GLY A 532 18.48 -21.75 -13.01
C GLY A 532 18.43 -23.03 -12.16
N ARG A 533 17.71 -24.05 -12.67
CA ARG A 533 17.73 -25.38 -12.09
C ARG A 533 19.08 -26.03 -12.24
#